data_b51263f7c6395ebc4e9aabab6cd0384d
#
_entry.id   b51263f7c6395ebc4e9aabab6cd0384d
#
_cell.length_a   1.000
_cell.length_b   1.000
_cell.length_c   1.000
_cell.angle_alpha   90.00
_cell.angle_beta   90.00
_cell.angle_gamma   90.00
#
_symmetry.space_group_name_H-M   'P 1'
#
loop_
_entity.id
_entity.type
_entity.pdbx_description
1 polymer ?
#
loop_
_entity_poly.entity_id
_entity_poly.type
_entity_poly.pdbx_seq_one_letter_code
_entity_poly.pdbx_strand_id
1 'polypeptide(L)'
;MPHIIAIENSESQRRQLNEKLKFSAEKNLPLNGRYDAQKFGTWNSLFENVLTPGLFVQRETIVIENAETLGEFPESLSNLAEDENADCFLILIFNSDTKNLKSVKNKIEIIKPEAQIPPWERPKWLVALAKESKFKLSSDAAQLLADSIESQEELRSEIKKLALYCEGREVNLEDVRAVSFDEGGSSQLMFLDGVCENNPSNVSRALKYLRGDDSILPTLTAIANRLRPALMISCFSMNFSDEVLKTLGTKNYAAKKARLALKNFGSEKIKIFMAKAARLSFLEKTGKAEGWQGFELIIWELMSKI
;
A
#
# COMPACT_ATOMS: atom_id res chain seq x y z
N MET A 1 32.42 22.10 6.49
CA MET A 1 31.25 22.60 5.70
C MET A 1 30.19 21.50 5.65
N PRO A 2 28.90 21.78 5.51
CA PRO A 2 27.88 20.75 5.60
C PRO A 2 27.88 19.86 4.37
N HIS A 3 27.76 18.54 4.58
CA HIS A 3 27.40 17.63 3.51
C HIS A 3 25.90 17.77 3.24
N ILE A 4 25.55 18.19 2.03
CA ILE A 4 24.15 18.48 1.67
C ILE A 4 23.52 17.29 0.96
N ILE A 5 22.39 16.83 1.52
CA ILE A 5 21.57 15.78 0.95
C ILE A 5 20.18 16.35 0.69
N ALA A 6 19.69 16.27 -0.53
CA ALA A 6 18.33 16.67 -0.88
C ALA A 6 17.46 15.43 -1.13
N ILE A 7 16.28 15.38 -0.52
CA ILE A 7 15.31 14.28 -0.69
C ILE A 7 14.05 14.83 -1.39
N GLU A 8 13.77 14.32 -2.58
CA GLU A 8 12.58 14.69 -3.34
C GLU A 8 11.30 14.12 -2.74
N ASN A 9 10.17 14.78 -3.03
CA ASN A 9 8.84 14.32 -2.61
C ASN A 9 8.53 12.93 -3.20
N SER A 10 8.19 12.00 -2.33
CA SER A 10 7.79 10.65 -2.71
C SER A 10 7.15 9.92 -1.54
N GLU A 11 6.44 8.83 -1.79
CA GLU A 11 5.96 7.94 -0.72
C GLU A 11 7.12 7.41 0.15
N SER A 12 8.30 7.22 -0.43
CA SER A 12 9.51 6.74 0.26
C SER A 12 10.28 7.81 1.02
N GLN A 13 9.93 9.09 0.92
CA GLN A 13 10.68 10.22 1.48
C GLN A 13 10.98 10.04 2.98
N ARG A 14 9.96 9.66 3.76
CA ARG A 14 10.12 9.44 5.21
C ARG A 14 11.08 8.30 5.53
N ARG A 15 11.07 7.23 4.74
CA ARG A 15 12.00 6.11 4.91
C ARG A 15 13.42 6.54 4.54
N GLN A 16 13.59 7.20 3.40
CA GLN A 16 14.88 7.72 2.93
C GLN A 16 15.49 8.68 3.95
N LEU A 17 14.68 9.57 4.53
CA LEU A 17 15.11 10.44 5.63
C LEU A 17 15.61 9.63 6.84
N ASN A 18 14.84 8.63 7.29
CA ASN A 18 15.22 7.79 8.42
C ASN A 18 16.51 6.99 8.16
N GLU A 19 16.73 6.53 6.93
CA GLU A 19 17.97 5.85 6.54
C GLU A 19 19.16 6.80 6.61
N LYS A 20 19.01 8.04 6.15
CA LYS A 20 20.08 9.05 6.23
C LYS A 20 20.35 9.50 7.66
N LEU A 21 19.33 9.62 8.50
CA LEU A 21 19.51 9.91 9.93
C LEU A 21 20.23 8.77 10.68
N LYS A 22 19.97 7.51 10.33
CA LYS A 22 20.74 6.37 10.87
C LYS A 22 22.19 6.41 10.42
N PHE A 23 22.41 6.64 9.13
CA PHE A 23 23.76 6.76 8.57
C PHE A 23 24.54 7.92 9.20
N SER A 24 23.92 9.07 9.45
CA SER A 24 24.57 10.20 10.12
C SER A 24 24.90 9.86 11.59
N ALA A 25 23.99 9.18 12.29
CA ALA A 25 24.23 8.73 13.67
C ALA A 25 25.41 7.73 13.77
N GLU A 26 25.55 6.81 12.81
CA GLU A 26 26.70 5.88 12.73
C GLU A 26 28.03 6.62 12.51
N LYS A 27 27.99 7.81 11.88
CA LYS A 27 29.14 8.69 11.71
C LYS A 27 29.38 9.65 12.90
N ASN A 28 28.68 9.47 14.03
CA ASN A 28 28.69 10.35 15.18
C ASN A 28 28.22 11.81 14.88
N LEU A 29 27.24 11.94 13.99
CA LEU A 29 26.57 13.18 13.62
C LEU A 29 25.10 13.12 14.08
N PRO A 30 24.81 13.33 15.38
CA PRO A 30 23.45 13.20 15.90
C PRO A 30 22.54 14.29 15.34
N LEU A 31 21.24 14.00 15.26
CA LEU A 31 20.24 14.99 14.89
C LEU A 31 20.15 16.10 15.95
N ASN A 32 20.50 17.31 15.58
CA ASN A 32 20.40 18.48 16.47
C ASN A 32 19.05 19.20 16.33
N GLY A 33 18.49 19.27 15.12
CA GLY A 33 17.21 19.95 14.94
C GLY A 33 16.53 19.70 13.60
N ARG A 34 15.22 20.02 13.62
CA ARG A 34 14.40 20.11 12.40
C ARG A 34 13.83 21.51 12.32
N TYR A 35 13.99 22.14 11.19
CA TYR A 35 13.56 23.52 10.97
C TYR A 35 12.76 23.61 9.67
N ASP A 36 11.78 24.51 9.65
CA ASP A 36 11.07 24.87 8.45
C ASP A 36 11.88 25.94 7.67
N ALA A 37 12.10 25.72 6.39
CA ALA A 37 12.83 26.63 5.51
C ALA A 37 12.23 28.05 5.47
N GLN A 38 10.91 28.17 5.67
CA GLN A 38 10.22 29.47 5.70
C GLN A 38 10.75 30.43 6.77
N LYS A 39 11.31 29.89 7.89
CA LYS A 39 11.92 30.70 8.94
C LYS A 39 13.16 31.47 8.50
N PHE A 40 13.87 30.94 7.50
CA PHE A 40 15.11 31.52 7.01
C PHE A 40 14.87 32.45 5.81
N GLY A 41 13.89 32.16 4.97
CA GLY A 41 13.50 32.94 3.82
C GLY A 41 14.48 32.90 2.64
N THR A 42 15.78 32.79 2.88
CA THR A 42 16.84 32.73 1.85
C THR A 42 17.92 31.71 2.20
N TRP A 43 18.65 31.23 1.18
CA TRP A 43 19.80 30.34 1.35
C TRP A 43 20.91 30.96 2.20
N ASN A 44 21.20 32.26 2.00
CA ASN A 44 22.23 32.97 2.78
C ASN A 44 21.86 32.94 4.27
N SER A 45 20.64 33.33 4.61
CA SER A 45 20.17 33.32 6.00
C SER A 45 20.19 31.90 6.60
N LEU A 46 19.82 30.86 5.83
CA LEU A 46 19.94 29.48 6.27
C LEU A 46 21.40 29.12 6.61
N PHE A 47 22.33 29.39 5.71
CA PHE A 47 23.75 29.05 5.91
C PHE A 47 24.37 29.86 7.06
N GLU A 48 24.06 31.15 7.18
CA GLU A 48 24.50 31.98 8.31
C GLU A 48 24.05 31.39 9.64
N ASN A 49 22.81 30.91 9.76
CA ASN A 49 22.26 30.34 10.99
C ASN A 49 22.78 28.92 11.27
N VAL A 50 22.90 28.09 10.22
CA VAL A 50 23.32 26.68 10.35
C VAL A 50 24.84 26.56 10.50
N LEU A 51 25.62 27.41 9.84
CA LEU A 51 27.09 27.37 9.85
C LEU A 51 27.72 28.26 10.92
N THR A 52 26.94 29.03 11.68
CA THR A 52 27.49 29.79 12.81
C THR A 52 27.85 28.80 13.91
N PRO A 53 29.15 28.49 14.12
CA PRO A 53 29.54 27.54 15.13
C PRO A 53 29.11 28.08 16.49
N GLY A 54 28.34 27.30 17.23
CA GLY A 54 28.18 27.56 18.67
C GLY A 54 29.54 27.47 19.35
N LEU A 55 29.67 28.04 20.55
CA LEU A 55 30.90 27.99 21.36
C LEU A 55 31.44 26.56 21.60
N PHE A 56 30.64 25.53 21.32
CA PHE A 56 31.00 24.12 21.34
C PHE A 56 30.62 23.52 19.97
N VAL A 57 31.55 23.50 19.04
CA VAL A 57 31.38 22.86 17.71
C VAL A 57 31.15 21.37 17.93
N GLN A 58 29.90 20.93 17.89
CA GLN A 58 29.55 19.52 17.85
C GLN A 58 29.22 19.17 16.40
N ARG A 59 29.71 18.00 15.97
CA ARG A 59 29.30 17.37 14.71
C ARG A 59 27.81 17.08 14.78
N GLU A 60 27.04 17.54 13.81
CA GLU A 60 25.57 17.48 13.91
C GLU A 60 24.88 17.23 12.57
N THR A 61 23.65 16.75 12.64
CA THR A 61 22.74 16.64 11.51
C THR A 61 21.59 17.63 11.70
N ILE A 62 21.29 18.39 10.66
CA ILE A 62 20.18 19.34 10.63
C ILE A 62 19.25 18.96 9.46
N VAL A 63 17.95 18.95 9.74
CA VAL A 63 16.90 18.67 8.73
C VAL A 63 16.14 19.95 8.46
N ILE A 64 16.03 20.34 7.19
CA ILE A 64 15.28 21.49 6.73
C ILE A 64 14.07 20.98 5.93
N GLU A 65 12.89 21.25 6.42
CA GLU A 65 11.62 20.94 5.76
C GLU A 65 11.18 22.09 4.86
N ASN A 66 10.39 21.80 3.81
CA ASN A 66 9.89 22.79 2.82
C ASN A 66 11.02 23.53 2.10
N ALA A 67 12.12 22.85 1.79
CA ALA A 67 13.32 23.47 1.22
C ALA A 67 13.09 24.18 -0.13
N GLU A 68 12.02 23.82 -0.87
CA GLU A 68 11.59 24.51 -2.08
C GLU A 68 11.30 26.00 -1.88
N THR A 69 10.94 26.41 -0.65
CA THR A 69 10.59 27.80 -0.32
C THR A 69 11.78 28.75 -0.30
N LEU A 70 13.01 28.20 -0.22
CA LEU A 70 14.26 28.99 -0.30
C LEU A 70 14.57 29.53 -1.71
N GLY A 71 13.83 29.06 -2.73
CA GLY A 71 14.07 29.46 -4.11
C GLY A 71 15.29 28.77 -4.74
N GLU A 72 15.81 29.33 -5.82
CA GLU A 72 16.99 28.80 -6.54
C GLU A 72 18.25 28.87 -5.67
N PHE A 73 19.05 27.81 -5.72
CA PHE A 73 20.33 27.77 -4.99
C PHE A 73 21.33 28.73 -5.63
N PRO A 74 21.89 29.70 -4.86
CA PRO A 74 22.80 30.71 -5.42
C PRO A 74 24.15 30.09 -5.84
N GLU A 75 24.65 30.46 -7.02
CA GLU A 75 25.96 30.00 -7.49
C GLU A 75 27.11 30.44 -6.56
N SER A 76 26.96 31.57 -5.89
CA SER A 76 27.94 32.08 -4.92
C SER A 76 28.14 31.14 -3.73
N LEU A 77 27.15 30.31 -3.39
CA LEU A 77 27.21 29.35 -2.30
C LEU A 77 27.63 27.95 -2.78
N SER A 78 27.87 27.75 -4.06
CA SER A 78 28.14 26.41 -4.62
C SER A 78 29.41 25.76 -4.04
N ASN A 79 30.38 26.54 -3.60
CA ASN A 79 31.59 26.04 -2.95
C ASN A 79 31.32 25.45 -1.55
N LEU A 80 30.20 25.84 -0.92
CA LEU A 80 29.79 25.29 0.38
C LEU A 80 29.20 23.89 0.28
N ALA A 81 28.95 23.40 -0.93
CA ALA A 81 28.35 22.10 -1.18
C ALA A 81 29.37 20.98 -1.45
N GLU A 82 30.68 21.27 -1.52
CA GLU A 82 31.70 20.33 -2.03
C GLU A 82 32.44 19.53 -0.95
N ASP A 83 32.17 19.71 0.34
CA ASP A 83 33.02 19.14 1.39
C ASP A 83 32.48 17.79 1.91
N GLU A 84 33.14 16.69 1.53
CA GLU A 84 32.82 15.34 1.99
C GLU A 84 33.18 15.08 3.48
N ASN A 85 34.03 15.92 4.09
CA ASN A 85 34.49 15.77 5.48
C ASN A 85 33.77 16.71 6.44
N ALA A 86 32.54 17.06 6.15
CA ALA A 86 31.79 18.05 6.90
C ALA A 86 31.49 17.59 8.34
N ASP A 87 31.65 18.54 9.26
CA ASP A 87 31.20 18.38 10.65
C ASP A 87 29.68 18.56 10.80
N CYS A 88 28.96 18.83 9.72
CA CYS A 88 27.51 19.00 9.68
C CYS A 88 26.90 18.30 8.46
N PHE A 89 25.85 17.52 8.69
CA PHE A 89 24.96 17.01 7.64
C PHE A 89 23.74 17.91 7.54
N LEU A 90 23.49 18.42 6.33
CA LEU A 90 22.30 19.22 6.03
C LEU A 90 21.37 18.41 5.13
N ILE A 91 20.26 17.94 5.68
CA ILE A 91 19.26 17.17 4.94
C ILE A 91 18.11 18.11 4.56
N LEU A 92 17.92 18.32 3.27
CA LEU A 92 16.88 19.16 2.69
C LEU A 92 15.71 18.30 2.23
N ILE A 93 14.50 18.56 2.75
CA ILE A 93 13.27 17.88 2.39
C ILE A 93 12.47 18.77 1.46
N PHE A 94 12.20 18.27 0.25
CA PHE A 94 11.40 18.94 -0.76
C PHE A 94 10.02 18.31 -0.86
N ASN A 95 8.95 19.10 -0.83
CA ASN A 95 7.58 18.64 -1.14
C ASN A 95 7.27 18.70 -2.64
N SER A 96 8.26 19.10 -3.43
CA SER A 96 8.23 19.14 -4.89
C SER A 96 9.49 18.50 -5.49
N ASP A 97 9.79 18.77 -6.75
CA ASP A 97 11.05 18.38 -7.37
C ASP A 97 12.22 19.29 -6.93
N THR A 98 13.45 18.84 -7.16
CA THR A 98 14.69 19.56 -6.81
C THR A 98 15.20 20.47 -7.92
N LYS A 99 14.33 21.02 -8.78
CA LYS A 99 14.74 21.92 -9.89
C LYS A 99 15.49 23.14 -9.41
N ASN A 100 15.21 23.61 -8.22
CA ASN A 100 15.88 24.74 -7.59
C ASN A 100 17.37 24.49 -7.26
N LEU A 101 17.82 23.24 -7.33
CA LEU A 101 19.21 22.83 -7.05
C LEU A 101 20.04 22.56 -8.32
N LYS A 102 19.59 23.03 -9.50
CA LYS A 102 20.27 22.75 -10.77
C LYS A 102 21.73 23.18 -10.79
N SER A 103 22.07 24.34 -10.20
CA SER A 103 23.43 24.90 -10.12
C SER A 103 24.40 24.00 -9.33
N VAL A 104 23.91 23.22 -8.38
CA VAL A 104 24.73 22.39 -7.49
C VAL A 104 24.45 20.90 -7.61
N LYS A 105 23.72 20.48 -8.61
CA LYS A 105 23.28 19.09 -8.80
C LYS A 105 24.42 18.06 -8.79
N ASN A 106 25.61 18.45 -9.24
CA ASN A 106 26.79 17.57 -9.30
C ASN A 106 27.63 17.60 -8.00
N LYS A 107 27.26 18.47 -7.05
CA LYS A 107 28.02 18.74 -5.82
C LYS A 107 27.29 18.23 -4.57
N ILE A 108 26.02 17.88 -4.70
CA ILE A 108 25.18 17.40 -3.58
C ILE A 108 24.56 16.05 -3.91
N GLU A 109 24.24 15.30 -2.88
CA GLU A 109 23.50 14.05 -3.04
C GLU A 109 22.01 14.35 -3.21
N ILE A 110 21.44 14.02 -4.38
CA ILE A 110 19.98 14.13 -4.61
C ILE A 110 19.36 12.73 -4.59
N ILE A 111 18.52 12.49 -3.60
CA ILE A 111 17.75 11.24 -3.46
C ILE A 111 16.43 11.44 -4.18
N LYS A 112 16.30 10.75 -5.30
CA LYS A 112 15.09 10.75 -6.11
C LYS A 112 14.06 9.74 -5.60
N PRO A 113 12.78 9.91 -6.00
CA PRO A 113 11.75 8.90 -5.80
C PRO A 113 12.21 7.53 -6.31
N GLU A 114 11.93 6.48 -5.54
CA GLU A 114 12.14 5.11 -6.02
C GLU A 114 11.21 4.82 -7.21
N ALA A 115 11.72 4.02 -8.16
CA ALA A 115 10.89 3.56 -9.26
C ALA A 115 9.71 2.75 -8.73
N GLN A 116 8.53 3.07 -9.24
CA GLN A 116 7.31 2.33 -8.89
C GLN A 116 7.39 0.92 -9.47
N ILE A 117 7.18 -0.09 -8.62
CA ILE A 117 7.12 -1.48 -9.06
C ILE A 117 5.79 -1.72 -9.75
N PRO A 118 5.80 -2.19 -11.02
CA PRO A 118 4.57 -2.48 -11.75
C PRO A 118 3.68 -3.48 -10.99
N PRO A 119 2.34 -3.36 -11.03
CA PRO A 119 1.43 -4.23 -10.30
C PRO A 119 1.67 -5.73 -10.49
N TRP A 120 2.05 -6.15 -11.69
CA TRP A 120 2.31 -7.56 -12.02
C TRP A 120 3.62 -8.10 -11.45
N GLU A 121 4.57 -7.23 -11.05
CA GLU A 121 5.85 -7.60 -10.43
C GLU A 121 5.79 -7.56 -8.90
N ARG A 122 4.80 -6.84 -8.34
CA ARG A 122 4.64 -6.67 -6.89
C ARG A 122 4.61 -7.99 -6.11
N PRO A 123 3.88 -9.06 -6.54
CA PRO A 123 3.89 -10.31 -5.79
C PRO A 123 5.28 -10.94 -5.68
N LYS A 124 6.06 -10.94 -6.77
CA LYS A 124 7.44 -11.46 -6.76
C LYS A 124 8.35 -10.62 -5.87
N TRP A 125 8.21 -9.30 -5.94
CA TRP A 125 8.94 -8.38 -5.09
C TRP A 125 8.62 -8.57 -3.61
N LEU A 126 7.34 -8.77 -3.24
CA LEU A 126 6.92 -9.04 -1.85
C LEU A 126 7.52 -10.35 -1.32
N VAL A 127 7.58 -11.40 -2.13
CA VAL A 127 8.23 -12.66 -1.75
C VAL A 127 9.74 -12.45 -1.52
N ALA A 128 10.41 -11.66 -2.35
CA ALA A 128 11.82 -11.32 -2.17
C ALA A 128 12.04 -10.51 -0.88
N LEU A 129 11.20 -9.49 -0.64
CA LEU A 129 11.24 -8.64 0.55
C LEU A 129 10.99 -9.44 1.85
N ALA A 130 10.06 -10.41 1.82
CA ALA A 130 9.81 -11.32 2.92
C ALA A 130 11.04 -12.18 3.24
N LYS A 131 11.73 -12.68 2.20
CA LYS A 131 12.97 -13.44 2.36
C LYS A 131 14.09 -12.60 2.99
N GLU A 132 14.24 -11.34 2.58
CA GLU A 132 15.17 -10.40 3.23
C GLU A 132 14.80 -10.18 4.70
N SER A 133 13.50 -10.18 5.03
CA SER A 133 12.97 -10.09 6.39
C SER A 133 12.97 -11.43 7.16
N LYS A 134 13.66 -12.46 6.62
CA LYS A 134 13.89 -13.78 7.23
C LYS A 134 12.65 -14.65 7.44
N PHE A 135 11.62 -14.51 6.61
CA PHE A 135 10.47 -15.41 6.61
C PHE A 135 10.05 -15.77 5.17
N LYS A 136 9.20 -16.79 5.03
CA LYS A 136 8.62 -17.18 3.74
C LYS A 136 7.21 -16.64 3.61
N LEU A 137 6.89 -16.05 2.46
CA LEU A 137 5.54 -15.59 2.12
C LEU A 137 4.98 -16.46 1.01
N SER A 138 3.79 -17.05 1.22
CA SER A 138 3.14 -17.85 0.18
C SER A 138 2.73 -17.00 -1.02
N SER A 139 2.69 -17.59 -2.20
CA SER A 139 2.34 -16.90 -3.45
C SER A 139 0.95 -16.26 -3.41
N ASP A 140 -0.03 -16.96 -2.81
CA ASP A 140 -1.40 -16.46 -2.70
C ASP A 140 -1.52 -15.30 -1.71
N ALA A 141 -0.74 -15.33 -0.61
CA ALA A 141 -0.63 -14.22 0.35
C ALA A 141 0.03 -12.99 -0.28
N ALA A 142 1.12 -13.18 -1.03
CA ALA A 142 1.78 -12.10 -1.78
C ALA A 142 0.85 -11.46 -2.81
N GLN A 143 0.06 -12.29 -3.52
CA GLN A 143 -0.91 -11.81 -4.50
C GLN A 143 -2.04 -11.01 -3.83
N LEU A 144 -2.56 -11.48 -2.68
CA LEU A 144 -3.58 -10.76 -1.93
C LEU A 144 -3.09 -9.38 -1.49
N LEU A 145 -1.90 -9.29 -0.91
CA LEU A 145 -1.30 -8.01 -0.51
C LEU A 145 -1.13 -7.07 -1.70
N ALA A 146 -0.53 -7.55 -2.79
CA ALA A 146 -0.29 -6.76 -3.99
C ALA A 146 -1.58 -6.24 -4.64
N ASP A 147 -2.67 -6.99 -4.58
CA ASP A 147 -3.96 -6.60 -5.13
C ASP A 147 -4.76 -5.67 -4.20
N SER A 148 -4.52 -5.75 -2.89
CA SER A 148 -5.28 -4.99 -1.89
C SER A 148 -4.66 -3.63 -1.57
N ILE A 149 -3.34 -3.51 -1.64
CA ILE A 149 -2.60 -2.32 -1.24
C ILE A 149 -1.89 -1.72 -2.45
N GLU A 150 -2.16 -0.44 -2.71
CA GLU A 150 -1.59 0.27 -3.88
C GLU A 150 -0.23 0.89 -3.57
N SER A 151 -0.05 1.39 -2.35
CA SER A 151 1.18 2.03 -1.92
C SER A 151 2.32 1.02 -1.69
N GLN A 152 3.46 1.28 -2.33
CA GLN A 152 4.65 0.45 -2.18
C GLN A 152 5.24 0.53 -0.76
N GLU A 153 5.13 1.67 -0.11
CA GLU A 153 5.59 1.85 1.28
C GLU A 153 4.66 1.17 2.30
N GLU A 154 3.34 1.18 2.05
CA GLU A 154 2.41 0.41 2.87
C GLU A 154 2.71 -1.09 2.74
N LEU A 155 2.93 -1.60 1.54
CA LEU A 155 3.33 -3.00 1.32
C LEU A 155 4.61 -3.36 2.09
N ARG A 156 5.63 -2.48 2.11
CA ARG A 156 6.84 -2.67 2.93
C ARG A 156 6.53 -2.73 4.42
N SER A 157 5.61 -1.87 4.87
CA SER A 157 5.19 -1.83 6.27
C SER A 157 4.44 -3.10 6.67
N GLU A 158 3.59 -3.62 5.78
CA GLU A 158 2.89 -4.89 6.00
C GLU A 158 3.86 -6.07 6.11
N ILE A 159 4.88 -6.14 5.24
CA ILE A 159 5.92 -7.18 5.35
C ILE A 159 6.66 -7.10 6.69
N LYS A 160 6.95 -5.89 7.18
CA LYS A 160 7.58 -5.73 8.51
C LYS A 160 6.66 -6.19 9.64
N LYS A 161 5.37 -5.86 9.59
CA LYS A 161 4.38 -6.35 10.57
C LYS A 161 4.28 -7.88 10.55
N LEU A 162 4.20 -8.48 9.37
CA LEU A 162 4.15 -9.93 9.20
C LEU A 162 5.41 -10.62 9.71
N ALA A 163 6.59 -10.03 9.50
CA ALA A 163 7.84 -10.55 10.02
C ALA A 163 7.86 -10.61 11.57
N LEU A 164 7.31 -9.60 12.22
CA LEU A 164 7.18 -9.55 13.68
C LEU A 164 6.14 -10.55 14.20
N TYR A 165 5.01 -10.68 13.47
CA TYR A 165 3.92 -11.59 13.87
C TYR A 165 4.30 -13.06 13.75
N CYS A 166 5.05 -13.43 12.70
CA CYS A 166 5.26 -14.83 12.34
C CYS A 166 6.56 -15.44 12.88
N GLU A 167 7.43 -14.66 13.51
CA GLU A 167 8.69 -15.13 14.14
C GLU A 167 9.52 -16.09 13.25
N GLY A 168 9.55 -15.83 11.94
CA GLY A 168 10.32 -16.63 10.97
C GLY A 168 9.60 -17.85 10.37
N ARG A 169 8.36 -18.18 10.80
CA ARG A 169 7.54 -19.23 10.15
C ARG A 169 7.03 -18.77 8.77
N GLU A 170 6.53 -19.70 8.00
CA GLU A 170 5.87 -19.39 6.74
C GLU A 170 4.55 -18.65 6.97
N VAL A 171 4.36 -17.55 6.25
CA VAL A 171 3.16 -16.72 6.26
C VAL A 171 2.24 -17.16 5.14
N ASN A 172 1.05 -17.56 5.51
CA ASN A 172 0.00 -17.98 4.59
C ASN A 172 -1.08 -16.90 4.41
N LEU A 173 -2.09 -17.19 3.61
CA LEU A 173 -3.20 -16.29 3.33
C LEU A 173 -4.00 -15.87 4.58
N GLU A 174 -4.16 -16.78 5.55
CA GLU A 174 -4.92 -16.50 6.79
C GLU A 174 -4.16 -15.56 7.71
N ASP A 175 -2.82 -15.68 7.78
CA ASP A 175 -1.98 -14.77 8.52
C ASP A 175 -2.06 -13.34 7.97
N VAL A 176 -2.02 -13.19 6.64
CA VAL A 176 -2.18 -11.89 5.99
C VAL A 176 -3.54 -11.29 6.31
N ARG A 177 -4.61 -12.08 6.26
CA ARG A 177 -5.95 -11.60 6.63
C ARG A 177 -6.03 -11.13 8.08
N ALA A 178 -5.38 -11.84 8.98
CA ALA A 178 -5.41 -11.52 10.42
C ALA A 178 -4.56 -10.27 10.77
N VAL A 179 -3.46 -10.04 10.06
CA VAL A 179 -2.49 -8.99 10.41
C VAL A 179 -2.66 -7.72 9.60
N SER A 180 -2.98 -7.86 8.30
CA SER A 180 -2.97 -6.74 7.34
C SER A 180 -4.35 -6.13 7.11
N PHE A 181 -5.41 -6.74 7.60
CA PHE A 181 -6.78 -6.21 7.49
C PHE A 181 -7.39 -6.07 8.88
N ASP A 182 -8.24 -5.06 9.06
CA ASP A 182 -9.09 -4.94 10.25
C ASP A 182 -10.11 -6.11 10.32
N GLU A 183 -10.79 -6.26 11.45
CA GLU A 183 -11.73 -7.35 11.66
C GLU A 183 -12.84 -7.37 10.60
N GLY A 184 -13.35 -6.19 10.21
CA GLY A 184 -14.37 -6.04 9.17
C GLY A 184 -13.86 -6.45 7.79
N GLY A 185 -12.71 -5.92 7.36
CA GLY A 185 -12.08 -6.26 6.08
C GLY A 185 -11.64 -7.71 5.99
N SER A 186 -11.11 -8.27 7.09
CA SER A 186 -10.75 -9.70 7.20
C SER A 186 -11.98 -10.59 7.06
N SER A 187 -13.06 -10.25 7.75
CA SER A 187 -14.34 -11.01 7.69
C SER A 187 -14.97 -10.91 6.30
N GLN A 188 -14.95 -9.75 5.67
CA GLN A 188 -15.47 -9.58 4.31
C GLN A 188 -14.68 -10.39 3.29
N LEU A 189 -13.34 -10.38 3.36
CA LEU A 189 -12.50 -11.21 2.48
C LEU A 189 -12.74 -12.70 2.70
N MET A 190 -12.83 -13.14 3.97
CA MET A 190 -13.15 -14.52 4.31
C MET A 190 -14.50 -14.96 3.74
N PHE A 191 -15.51 -14.08 3.80
CA PHE A 191 -16.82 -14.31 3.23
C PHE A 191 -16.76 -14.47 1.71
N LEU A 192 -16.16 -13.46 1.01
CA LEU A 192 -16.07 -13.46 -0.45
C LEU A 192 -15.32 -14.69 -1.00
N ASP A 193 -14.22 -15.03 -0.36
CA ASP A 193 -13.41 -16.19 -0.75
C ASP A 193 -14.10 -17.50 -0.40
N GLY A 194 -14.70 -17.58 0.78
CA GLY A 194 -15.48 -18.74 1.23
C GLY A 194 -16.63 -19.07 0.28
N VAL A 195 -17.34 -18.07 -0.23
CA VAL A 195 -18.37 -18.26 -1.27
C VAL A 195 -17.72 -18.79 -2.54
N CYS A 196 -16.68 -18.14 -3.08
CA CYS A 196 -16.03 -18.58 -4.33
C CYS A 196 -15.48 -20.02 -4.24
N GLU A 197 -14.96 -20.39 -3.08
CA GLU A 197 -14.39 -21.72 -2.78
C GLU A 197 -15.46 -22.79 -2.46
N ASN A 198 -16.71 -22.38 -2.36
CA ASN A 198 -17.82 -23.21 -1.85
C ASN A 198 -17.49 -23.81 -0.48
N ASN A 199 -16.99 -22.98 0.45
CA ASN A 199 -16.61 -23.35 1.82
C ASN A 199 -17.62 -22.82 2.83
N PRO A 200 -18.63 -23.63 3.24
CA PRO A 200 -19.70 -23.21 4.16
C PRO A 200 -19.19 -22.79 5.54
N SER A 201 -18.10 -23.40 6.03
CA SER A 201 -17.54 -23.09 7.35
C SER A 201 -16.98 -21.66 7.39
N ASN A 202 -16.23 -21.26 6.37
CA ASN A 202 -15.69 -19.92 6.27
C ASN A 202 -16.79 -18.88 6.08
N VAL A 203 -17.80 -19.18 5.26
CA VAL A 203 -18.95 -18.29 5.04
C VAL A 203 -19.74 -18.11 6.34
N SER A 204 -20.06 -19.18 7.06
CA SER A 204 -20.81 -19.12 8.33
C SER A 204 -20.04 -18.32 9.39
N ARG A 205 -18.72 -18.52 9.49
CA ARG A 205 -17.87 -17.79 10.45
C ARG A 205 -17.84 -16.31 10.12
N ALA A 206 -17.64 -15.96 8.85
CA ALA A 206 -17.60 -14.56 8.41
C ALA A 206 -18.94 -13.84 8.61
N LEU A 207 -20.06 -14.49 8.30
CA LEU A 207 -21.40 -13.91 8.48
C LEU A 207 -21.72 -13.54 9.93
N LYS A 208 -21.16 -14.25 10.92
CA LYS A 208 -21.34 -13.90 12.35
C LYS A 208 -20.80 -12.50 12.68
N TYR A 209 -19.69 -12.11 12.05
CA TYR A 209 -19.10 -10.77 12.24
C TYR A 209 -19.79 -9.72 11.38
N LEU A 210 -20.09 -10.05 10.11
CA LEU A 210 -20.69 -9.10 9.16
C LEU A 210 -22.14 -8.72 9.52
N ARG A 211 -22.86 -9.55 10.26
CA ARG A 211 -24.21 -9.22 10.77
C ARG A 211 -24.23 -8.05 11.74
N GLY A 212 -23.10 -7.64 12.31
CA GLY A 212 -23.00 -6.44 13.15
C GLY A 212 -23.19 -5.12 12.40
N ASP A 213 -23.11 -5.16 11.07
CA ASP A 213 -23.32 -3.98 10.24
C ASP A 213 -24.83 -3.69 10.09
N ASP A 214 -25.20 -2.42 10.18
CA ASP A 214 -26.58 -1.94 10.07
C ASP A 214 -27.20 -2.19 8.69
N SER A 215 -26.37 -2.41 7.67
CA SER A 215 -26.83 -2.59 6.29
C SER A 215 -26.09 -3.73 5.58
N ILE A 216 -26.84 -4.54 4.84
CA ILE A 216 -26.30 -5.59 3.99
C ILE A 216 -25.71 -5.07 2.67
N LEU A 217 -26.03 -3.83 2.28
CA LEU A 217 -25.73 -3.31 0.94
C LEU A 217 -24.23 -3.34 0.58
N PRO A 218 -23.29 -3.00 1.49
CA PRO A 218 -21.86 -3.12 1.20
C PRO A 218 -21.46 -4.55 0.89
N THR A 219 -21.85 -5.52 1.73
CA THR A 219 -21.52 -6.94 1.58
C THR A 219 -22.18 -7.54 0.33
N LEU A 220 -23.44 -7.19 0.07
CA LEU A 220 -24.16 -7.62 -1.13
C LEU A 220 -23.50 -7.08 -2.41
N THR A 221 -23.08 -5.82 -2.38
CA THR A 221 -22.36 -5.20 -3.51
C THR A 221 -20.98 -5.86 -3.70
N ALA A 222 -20.27 -6.14 -2.63
CA ALA A 222 -18.95 -6.78 -2.69
C ALA A 222 -19.01 -8.17 -3.32
N ILE A 223 -19.98 -9.03 -2.91
CA ILE A 223 -20.13 -10.36 -3.49
C ILE A 223 -20.62 -10.31 -4.95
N ALA A 224 -21.52 -9.40 -5.29
CA ALA A 224 -21.93 -9.19 -6.67
C ALA A 224 -20.76 -8.78 -7.57
N ASN A 225 -19.91 -7.86 -7.10
CA ASN A 225 -18.70 -7.45 -7.82
C ASN A 225 -17.67 -8.60 -7.91
N ARG A 226 -17.57 -9.45 -6.91
CA ARG A 226 -16.69 -10.64 -6.91
C ARG A 226 -17.12 -11.70 -7.94
N LEU A 227 -18.45 -11.89 -8.12
CA LEU A 227 -19.00 -12.89 -9.04
C LEU A 227 -19.25 -12.36 -10.45
N ARG A 228 -19.34 -11.03 -10.66
CA ARG A 228 -19.52 -10.43 -12.00
C ARG A 228 -18.47 -10.90 -13.03
N PRO A 229 -17.15 -10.92 -12.72
CA PRO A 229 -16.15 -11.44 -13.66
C PRO A 229 -16.39 -12.90 -14.03
N ALA A 230 -16.84 -13.76 -13.10
CA ALA A 230 -17.17 -15.15 -13.37
C ALA A 230 -18.29 -15.28 -14.42
N LEU A 231 -19.33 -14.46 -14.29
CA LEU A 231 -20.42 -14.42 -15.24
C LEU A 231 -19.97 -13.92 -16.61
N MET A 232 -19.17 -12.85 -16.64
CA MET A 232 -18.68 -12.27 -17.90
C MET A 232 -17.80 -13.25 -18.68
N ILE A 233 -16.83 -13.91 -18.05
CA ILE A 233 -16.00 -14.90 -18.73
C ILE A 233 -16.79 -16.11 -19.23
N SER A 234 -17.93 -16.45 -18.60
CA SER A 234 -18.78 -17.55 -19.05
C SER A 234 -19.49 -17.26 -20.38
N CYS A 235 -19.62 -15.99 -20.77
CA CYS A 235 -20.24 -15.58 -22.02
C CYS A 235 -19.28 -15.64 -23.21
N PHE A 236 -17.99 -15.83 -22.99
CA PHE A 236 -16.95 -15.83 -24.00
C PHE A 236 -16.22 -17.18 -24.06
N SER A 237 -15.57 -17.47 -25.16
CA SER A 237 -14.71 -18.65 -25.25
C SER A 237 -13.50 -18.53 -24.32
N MET A 238 -12.93 -19.65 -23.90
CA MET A 238 -11.79 -19.66 -22.96
C MET A 238 -10.61 -18.80 -23.42
N ASN A 239 -10.40 -18.66 -24.72
CA ASN A 239 -9.31 -17.89 -25.32
C ASN A 239 -9.42 -16.37 -25.04
N PHE A 240 -10.62 -15.85 -24.81
CA PHE A 240 -10.87 -14.43 -24.56
C PHE A 240 -11.05 -14.09 -23.08
N SER A 241 -11.03 -15.08 -22.20
CA SER A 241 -11.30 -14.87 -20.76
C SER A 241 -10.33 -13.88 -20.11
N ASP A 242 -9.05 -13.88 -20.50
CA ASP A 242 -8.04 -12.98 -19.94
C ASP A 242 -8.20 -11.54 -20.43
N GLU A 243 -8.60 -11.33 -21.67
CA GLU A 243 -8.90 -10.00 -22.22
C GLU A 243 -10.14 -9.40 -21.55
N VAL A 244 -11.18 -10.20 -21.35
CA VAL A 244 -12.39 -9.79 -20.63
C VAL A 244 -12.05 -9.35 -19.20
N LEU A 245 -11.25 -10.13 -18.47
CA LEU A 245 -10.83 -9.79 -17.11
C LEU A 245 -9.99 -8.51 -17.06
N LYS A 246 -9.10 -8.28 -18.02
CA LYS A 246 -8.33 -7.05 -18.15
C LYS A 246 -9.22 -5.85 -18.43
N THR A 247 -10.17 -5.98 -19.36
CA THR A 247 -11.13 -4.91 -19.71
C THR A 247 -12.00 -4.53 -18.50
N LEU A 248 -12.36 -5.51 -17.66
CA LEU A 248 -13.09 -5.29 -16.42
C LEU A 248 -12.22 -4.70 -15.28
N GLY A 249 -10.91 -4.53 -15.48
CA GLY A 249 -9.98 -4.10 -14.46
C GLY A 249 -9.86 -5.09 -13.28
N THR A 250 -10.14 -6.39 -13.54
CA THR A 250 -10.16 -7.40 -12.48
C THR A 250 -8.73 -7.77 -12.09
N LYS A 251 -8.38 -7.54 -10.82
CA LYS A 251 -7.06 -7.89 -10.26
C LYS A 251 -6.85 -9.41 -10.25
N ASN A 252 -5.60 -9.86 -10.32
CA ASN A 252 -5.24 -11.28 -10.50
C ASN A 252 -5.84 -12.21 -9.45
N TYR A 253 -5.82 -11.79 -8.17
CA TYR A 253 -6.44 -12.57 -7.09
C TYR A 253 -7.94 -12.75 -7.29
N ALA A 254 -8.65 -11.65 -7.57
CA ALA A 254 -10.09 -11.67 -7.83
C ALA A 254 -10.43 -12.50 -9.08
N ALA A 255 -9.61 -12.43 -10.14
CA ALA A 255 -9.75 -13.25 -11.33
C ALA A 255 -9.63 -14.75 -11.05
N LYS A 256 -8.64 -15.16 -10.24
CA LYS A 256 -8.48 -16.55 -9.78
C LYS A 256 -9.72 -17.04 -9.03
N LYS A 257 -10.25 -16.22 -8.11
CA LYS A 257 -11.46 -16.56 -7.35
C LYS A 257 -12.72 -16.59 -8.21
N ALA A 258 -12.85 -15.69 -9.18
CA ALA A 258 -13.97 -15.70 -10.13
C ALA A 258 -14.01 -16.98 -10.99
N ARG A 259 -12.85 -17.44 -11.50
CA ARG A 259 -12.76 -18.71 -12.21
C ARG A 259 -13.13 -19.89 -11.33
N LEU A 260 -12.71 -19.88 -10.07
CA LEU A 260 -13.07 -20.92 -9.11
C LEU A 260 -14.57 -20.95 -8.81
N ALA A 261 -15.19 -19.79 -8.62
CA ALA A 261 -16.63 -19.66 -8.47
C ALA A 261 -17.40 -20.20 -9.70
N LEU A 262 -16.95 -19.87 -10.91
CA LEU A 262 -17.54 -20.38 -12.14
C LEU A 262 -17.44 -21.93 -12.23
N LYS A 263 -16.30 -22.49 -11.82
CA LYS A 263 -16.10 -23.96 -11.76
C LYS A 263 -17.03 -24.62 -10.73
N ASN A 264 -17.23 -24.00 -9.56
CA ASN A 264 -18.01 -24.58 -8.48
C ASN A 264 -19.52 -24.48 -8.70
N PHE A 265 -20.01 -23.39 -9.29
CA PHE A 265 -21.44 -23.09 -9.41
C PHE A 265 -22.00 -23.14 -10.81
N GLY A 266 -21.17 -22.95 -11.82
CA GLY A 266 -21.62 -22.75 -13.20
C GLY A 266 -22.25 -21.38 -13.45
N SER A 267 -22.44 -21.03 -14.71
CA SER A 267 -22.97 -19.70 -15.11
C SER A 267 -24.43 -19.51 -14.68
N GLU A 268 -25.25 -20.54 -14.78
CA GLU A 268 -26.70 -20.43 -14.52
C GLU A 268 -27.01 -20.13 -13.04
N LYS A 269 -26.36 -20.81 -12.10
CA LYS A 269 -26.54 -20.51 -10.67
C LYS A 269 -26.05 -19.10 -10.33
N ILE A 270 -24.92 -18.67 -10.92
CA ILE A 270 -24.41 -17.31 -10.72
C ILE A 270 -25.39 -16.29 -11.28
N LYS A 271 -26.00 -16.50 -12.46
CA LYS A 271 -27.04 -15.61 -13.02
C LYS A 271 -28.25 -15.49 -12.08
N ILE A 272 -28.75 -16.63 -11.58
CA ILE A 272 -29.90 -16.64 -10.65
C ILE A 272 -29.56 -15.88 -9.39
N PHE A 273 -28.36 -16.12 -8.82
CA PHE A 273 -27.89 -15.38 -7.65
C PHE A 273 -27.83 -13.88 -7.93
N MET A 274 -27.22 -13.44 -9.05
CA MET A 274 -27.11 -12.02 -9.40
C MET A 274 -28.47 -11.35 -9.56
N ALA A 275 -29.45 -12.03 -10.13
CA ALA A 275 -30.82 -11.51 -10.24
C ALA A 275 -31.50 -11.37 -8.88
N LYS A 276 -31.35 -12.37 -7.98
CA LYS A 276 -31.86 -12.31 -6.60
C LYS A 276 -31.16 -11.23 -5.79
N ALA A 277 -29.85 -11.08 -5.93
CA ALA A 277 -29.07 -10.04 -5.27
C ALA A 277 -29.51 -8.63 -5.70
N ALA A 278 -29.73 -8.40 -7.00
CA ALA A 278 -30.23 -7.14 -7.50
C ALA A 278 -31.63 -6.81 -6.93
N ARG A 279 -32.55 -7.81 -6.90
CA ARG A 279 -33.88 -7.66 -6.30
C ARG A 279 -33.79 -7.34 -4.80
N LEU A 280 -32.94 -8.06 -4.05
CA LEU A 280 -32.76 -7.83 -2.63
C LEU A 280 -32.20 -6.42 -2.36
N SER A 281 -31.22 -5.98 -3.15
CA SER A 281 -30.69 -4.61 -3.07
C SER A 281 -31.77 -3.53 -3.27
N PHE A 282 -32.69 -3.75 -4.21
CA PHE A 282 -33.82 -2.83 -4.42
C PHE A 282 -34.78 -2.83 -3.23
N LEU A 283 -35.15 -4.02 -2.71
CA LEU A 283 -36.05 -4.15 -1.56
C LEU A 283 -35.46 -3.51 -0.30
N GLU A 284 -34.17 -3.72 -0.05
CA GLU A 284 -33.45 -3.10 1.08
C GLU A 284 -33.44 -1.58 0.98
N LYS A 285 -33.10 -1.01 -0.19
CA LYS A 285 -33.12 0.44 -0.43
C LYS A 285 -34.50 1.06 -0.30
N THR A 286 -35.58 0.29 -0.47
CA THR A 286 -36.97 0.75 -0.34
C THR A 286 -37.59 0.41 1.00
N GLY A 287 -36.82 -0.18 1.94
CA GLY A 287 -37.30 -0.57 3.27
C GLY A 287 -38.35 -1.71 3.25
N LYS A 288 -38.35 -2.55 2.22
CA LYS A 288 -39.31 -3.62 2.02
C LYS A 288 -38.75 -5.04 2.25
N ALA A 289 -37.54 -5.16 2.75
CA ALA A 289 -36.90 -6.47 3.00
C ALA A 289 -36.24 -6.52 4.37
N GLU A 290 -36.22 -7.72 4.94
CA GLU A 290 -35.38 -8.10 6.08
C GLU A 290 -33.99 -8.47 5.57
N GLY A 291 -33.10 -7.50 5.50
CA GLY A 291 -31.84 -7.52 4.79
C GLY A 291 -31.01 -8.79 4.98
N TRP A 292 -30.55 -9.08 6.20
CA TRP A 292 -29.62 -10.21 6.47
C TRP A 292 -30.27 -11.59 6.24
N GLN A 293 -31.54 -11.80 6.60
CA GLN A 293 -32.20 -13.08 6.40
C GLN A 293 -32.34 -13.44 4.92
N GLY A 294 -32.82 -12.48 4.13
CA GLY A 294 -32.93 -12.64 2.68
C GLY A 294 -31.55 -12.85 2.01
N PHE A 295 -30.52 -12.14 2.48
CA PHE A 295 -29.16 -12.29 1.99
C PHE A 295 -28.60 -13.69 2.24
N GLU A 296 -28.71 -14.20 3.46
CA GLU A 296 -28.23 -15.53 3.79
C GLU A 296 -28.93 -16.62 2.98
N LEU A 297 -30.25 -16.47 2.79
CA LEU A 297 -31.01 -17.42 1.97
C LEU A 297 -30.42 -17.55 0.56
N ILE A 298 -30.19 -16.42 -0.13
CA ILE A 298 -29.66 -16.46 -1.50
C ILE A 298 -28.22 -16.96 -1.56
N ILE A 299 -27.39 -16.74 -0.51
CA ILE A 299 -26.03 -17.28 -0.43
C ILE A 299 -26.08 -18.82 -0.26
N TRP A 300 -26.91 -19.33 0.65
CA TRP A 300 -27.00 -20.78 0.85
C TRP A 300 -27.64 -21.49 -0.34
N GLU A 301 -28.57 -20.86 -1.04
CA GLU A 301 -29.10 -21.39 -2.31
C GLU A 301 -28.00 -21.49 -3.39
N LEU A 302 -27.14 -20.47 -3.52
CA LEU A 302 -25.99 -20.53 -4.45
C LEU A 302 -25.06 -21.68 -4.12
N MET A 303 -24.77 -21.90 -2.82
CA MET A 303 -23.80 -22.89 -2.35
C MET A 303 -24.38 -24.31 -2.23
N SER A 304 -25.70 -24.46 -2.25
CA SER A 304 -26.35 -25.80 -2.16
C SER A 304 -25.98 -26.67 -3.35
N LYS A 305 -25.77 -27.96 -3.09
CA LYS A 305 -25.69 -29.00 -4.12
C LYS A 305 -27.12 -29.36 -4.50
N ILE A 306 -27.69 -28.82 -5.54
CA ILE A 306 -28.89 -29.34 -6.18
C ILE A 306 -28.49 -29.79 -7.57
#